data_87840b9d5afd404e05014f50605d5570
#
_entry.id   87840b9d5afd404e05014f50605d5570
#
_cell.length_a   1.000
_cell.length_b   1.000
_cell.length_c   1.000
_cell.angle_alpha   90.00
_cell.angle_beta   90.00
_cell.angle_gamma   90.00
#
_symmetry.space_group_name_H-M   'P 1'
#
loop_
_entity.id
_entity.type
_entity.pdbx_description
1 polymer ?
#
loop_
_entity_poly.entity_id
_entity_poly.type
_entity_poly.pdbx_seq_one_letter_code
_entity_poly.pdbx_strand_id
1 'polypeptide(L)'
;MANFYLDNRDIRFHLEHGAHSEMERIVRLQERDFAEKDAYPYAPEDIQDALDNYNRILDIVGGIAGDTVAPHARSVDRAGARLEQGEVHYAEGTRQALHRLSQADLMGSTLPRAYGGLNCPKTVYSMAIEII
;
A
#
# COMPACT_ATOMS: atom_id res chain seq x y z
N MET A 1 -2.66 6.03 -18.22
CA MET A 1 -1.63 6.22 -17.19
C MET A 1 -1.17 4.84 -16.77
N ALA A 2 0.12 4.63 -16.53
CA ALA A 2 0.64 3.34 -16.09
C ALA A 2 0.20 3.06 -14.66
N ASN A 3 -0.25 1.84 -14.37
CA ASN A 3 -0.56 1.41 -13.02
C ASN A 3 0.17 0.10 -12.76
N PHE A 4 1.20 0.15 -11.93
CA PHE A 4 2.12 -0.98 -11.74
C PHE A 4 1.47 -2.18 -11.02
N TYR A 5 0.31 -1.99 -10.40
CA TYR A 5 -0.49 -3.10 -9.89
C TYR A 5 -1.39 -3.71 -10.99
N LEU A 6 -2.14 -2.88 -11.69
CA LEU A 6 -3.06 -3.36 -12.73
C LEU A 6 -2.33 -4.02 -13.91
N ASP A 7 -1.11 -3.55 -14.20
CA ASP A 7 -0.24 -4.09 -15.23
C ASP A 7 0.54 -5.33 -14.78
N ASN A 8 0.59 -5.62 -13.46
CA ASN A 8 1.31 -6.77 -12.89
C ASN A 8 0.38 -7.97 -12.69
N ARG A 9 0.44 -8.91 -13.64
CA ARG A 9 -0.40 -10.12 -13.59
C ARG A 9 -0.05 -11.06 -12.44
N ASP A 10 1.21 -11.11 -12.03
CA ASP A 10 1.68 -12.03 -11.00
C ASP A 10 1.16 -11.61 -9.62
N ILE A 11 1.28 -10.34 -9.25
CA ILE A 11 0.76 -9.82 -7.99
C ILE A 11 -0.76 -9.98 -7.93
N ARG A 12 -1.46 -9.64 -9.02
CA ARG A 12 -2.92 -9.82 -9.11
C ARG A 12 -3.32 -11.28 -8.98
N PHE A 13 -2.60 -12.18 -9.66
CA PHE A 13 -2.86 -13.62 -9.55
C PHE A 13 -2.73 -14.11 -8.10
N HIS A 14 -1.70 -13.67 -7.37
CA HIS A 14 -1.50 -14.04 -5.97
C HIS A 14 -2.60 -13.53 -5.04
N LEU A 15 -3.14 -12.35 -5.28
CA LEU A 15 -4.24 -11.82 -4.50
C LEU A 15 -5.58 -12.49 -4.87
N GLU A 16 -5.84 -12.67 -6.16
CA GLU A 16 -7.12 -13.15 -6.67
C GLU A 16 -7.25 -14.68 -6.63
N HIS A 17 -6.16 -15.42 -6.86
CA HIS A 17 -6.18 -16.87 -7.11
C HIS A 17 -5.16 -17.64 -6.27
N GLY A 18 -4.13 -16.99 -5.78
CA GLY A 18 -3.03 -17.61 -5.05
C GLY A 18 -3.45 -18.06 -3.66
N ALA A 19 -3.93 -19.31 -3.55
CA ALA A 19 -4.37 -19.88 -2.30
C ALA A 19 -5.61 -19.19 -1.71
N HIS A 20 -6.73 -19.29 -2.39
CA HIS A 20 -8.02 -18.73 -1.94
C HIS A 20 -8.27 -19.04 -0.46
N SER A 21 -8.00 -20.25 0.00
CA SER A 21 -8.11 -20.66 1.39
C SER A 21 -7.10 -19.97 2.33
N GLU A 22 -5.89 -19.70 1.86
CA GLU A 22 -4.87 -19.04 2.68
C GLU A 22 -5.12 -17.53 2.81
N MET A 23 -5.56 -16.87 1.74
CA MET A 23 -5.95 -15.45 1.83
C MET A 23 -7.17 -15.27 2.73
N GLU A 24 -8.18 -16.14 2.63
CA GLU A 24 -9.32 -16.12 3.55
C GLU A 24 -8.88 -16.30 5.00
N ARG A 25 -7.95 -17.22 5.25
CA ARG A 25 -7.39 -17.44 6.58
C ARG A 25 -6.63 -16.21 7.09
N ILE A 26 -5.81 -15.59 6.24
CA ILE A 26 -5.09 -14.35 6.56
C ILE A 26 -6.07 -13.24 6.91
N VAL A 27 -7.12 -13.06 6.11
CA VAL A 27 -8.18 -12.07 6.35
C VAL A 27 -8.82 -12.29 7.71
N ARG A 28 -9.29 -13.51 8.01
CA ARG A 28 -9.94 -13.82 9.29
C ARG A 28 -9.04 -13.58 10.50
N LEU A 29 -7.76 -13.95 10.39
CA LEU A 29 -6.79 -13.71 11.46
C LEU A 29 -6.51 -12.21 11.64
N GLN A 30 -6.30 -11.49 10.53
CA GLN A 30 -6.00 -10.05 10.57
C GLN A 30 -7.19 -9.25 11.09
N GLU A 31 -8.39 -9.57 10.65
CA GLU A 31 -9.63 -8.87 11.02
C GLU A 31 -10.28 -9.45 12.29
N ARG A 32 -9.65 -10.45 12.95
CA ARG A 32 -10.19 -11.11 14.17
C ARG A 32 -11.65 -11.54 13.99
N ASP A 33 -11.90 -12.23 12.86
CA ASP A 33 -13.27 -12.59 12.46
C ASP A 33 -14.24 -11.37 12.42
N PHE A 34 -13.73 -10.24 11.91
CA PHE A 34 -14.48 -8.99 11.71
C PHE A 34 -15.00 -8.33 13.01
N ALA A 35 -14.27 -8.53 14.12
CA ALA A 35 -14.64 -7.98 15.42
C ALA A 35 -14.70 -6.44 15.47
N GLU A 36 -14.05 -5.75 14.55
CA GLU A 36 -13.95 -4.29 14.51
C GLU A 36 -14.95 -3.61 13.55
N LYS A 37 -15.78 -4.38 12.83
CA LYS A 37 -16.69 -3.88 11.78
C LYS A 37 -17.62 -2.74 12.22
N ASP A 38 -18.09 -2.78 13.48
CA ASP A 38 -18.97 -1.76 14.02
C ASP A 38 -18.22 -0.62 14.74
N ALA A 39 -16.90 -0.78 14.94
CA ALA A 39 -16.08 0.20 15.64
C ALA A 39 -15.43 1.23 14.70
N TYR A 40 -15.16 0.86 13.46
CA TYR A 40 -14.52 1.72 12.47
C TYR A 40 -15.27 1.68 11.14
N PRO A 41 -15.64 2.85 10.56
CA PRO A 41 -16.43 2.91 9.32
C PRO A 41 -15.75 2.28 8.09
N TYR A 42 -14.43 2.09 8.16
CA TYR A 42 -13.60 1.50 7.09
C TYR A 42 -13.11 0.08 7.42
N ALA A 43 -13.56 -0.50 8.55
CA ALA A 43 -13.30 -1.91 8.84
C ALA A 43 -14.18 -2.81 7.96
N PRO A 44 -13.63 -3.88 7.37
CA PRO A 44 -14.41 -4.74 6.50
C PRO A 44 -15.48 -5.51 7.27
N GLU A 45 -16.60 -5.76 6.61
CA GLU A 45 -17.71 -6.50 7.17
C GLU A 45 -17.56 -8.01 6.99
N ASP A 46 -16.90 -8.42 5.91
CA ASP A 46 -16.66 -9.81 5.55
C ASP A 46 -15.37 -10.01 4.73
N ILE A 47 -15.13 -11.24 4.28
CA ILE A 47 -13.94 -11.61 3.52
C ILE A 47 -13.89 -10.86 2.18
N GLN A 48 -15.01 -10.75 1.47
CA GLN A 48 -15.05 -10.11 0.17
C GLN A 48 -14.75 -8.61 0.28
N ASP A 49 -15.35 -7.95 1.25
CA ASP A 49 -15.08 -6.53 1.53
C ASP A 49 -13.62 -6.29 1.92
N ALA A 50 -13.02 -7.19 2.71
CA ALA A 50 -11.59 -7.11 3.02
C ALA A 50 -10.71 -7.26 1.78
N LEU A 51 -10.99 -8.22 0.91
CA LEU A 51 -10.27 -8.41 -0.35
C LEU A 51 -10.42 -7.23 -1.29
N ASP A 52 -11.61 -6.65 -1.38
CA ASP A 52 -11.86 -5.45 -2.18
C ASP A 52 -11.08 -4.24 -1.65
N ASN A 53 -10.98 -4.09 -0.32
CA ASN A 53 -10.14 -3.08 0.31
C ASN A 53 -8.65 -3.29 0.00
N TYR A 54 -8.15 -4.52 0.04
CA TYR A 54 -6.75 -4.81 -0.31
C TYR A 54 -6.46 -4.54 -1.79
N ASN A 55 -7.37 -4.90 -2.69
CA ASN A 55 -7.28 -4.56 -4.11
C ASN A 55 -7.22 -3.04 -4.31
N ARG A 56 -8.05 -2.29 -3.61
CA ARG A 56 -8.05 -0.81 -3.68
C ARG A 56 -6.75 -0.21 -3.17
N ILE A 57 -6.19 -0.72 -2.07
CA ILE A 57 -4.88 -0.29 -1.56
C ILE A 57 -3.80 -0.51 -2.62
N LEU A 58 -3.73 -1.69 -3.24
CA LEU A 58 -2.73 -2.01 -4.24
C LEU A 58 -2.93 -1.20 -5.54
N ASP A 59 -4.17 -0.93 -5.93
CA ASP A 59 -4.47 -0.07 -7.09
C ASP A 59 -3.98 1.37 -6.86
N ILE A 60 -4.20 1.93 -5.68
CA ILE A 60 -3.70 3.27 -5.31
C ILE A 60 -2.16 3.28 -5.32
N VAL A 61 -1.52 2.26 -4.73
CA VAL A 61 -0.06 2.12 -4.74
C VAL A 61 0.47 2.04 -6.17
N GLY A 62 -0.15 1.21 -7.01
CA GLY A 62 0.22 1.05 -8.42
C GLY A 62 0.12 2.34 -9.22
N GLY A 63 -0.92 3.13 -8.96
CA GLY A 63 -1.09 4.46 -9.57
C GLY A 63 0.00 5.44 -9.11
N ILE A 64 0.31 5.48 -7.81
CA ILE A 64 1.40 6.35 -7.29
C ILE A 64 2.74 5.93 -7.89
N ALA A 65 3.03 4.63 -7.97
CA ALA A 65 4.26 4.11 -8.57
C ALA A 65 4.38 4.54 -10.05
N GLY A 66 3.32 4.37 -10.83
CA GLY A 66 3.30 4.71 -12.26
C GLY A 66 3.33 6.21 -12.55
N ASP A 67 2.58 7.00 -11.79
CA ASP A 67 2.37 8.42 -12.08
C ASP A 67 3.35 9.35 -11.35
N THR A 68 3.90 8.91 -10.22
CA THR A 68 4.74 9.77 -9.37
C THR A 68 6.17 9.21 -9.22
N VAL A 69 6.34 7.93 -8.93
CA VAL A 69 7.67 7.37 -8.66
C VAL A 69 8.45 7.17 -9.97
N ALA A 70 7.90 6.40 -10.89
CA ALA A 70 8.59 6.03 -12.12
C ALA A 70 9.06 7.23 -12.98
N PRO A 71 8.26 8.28 -13.21
CA PRO A 71 8.70 9.44 -13.99
C PRO A 71 9.88 10.18 -13.38
N HIS A 72 10.02 10.14 -12.05
CA HIS A 72 11.08 10.83 -11.32
C HIS A 72 12.30 9.96 -10.98
N ALA A 73 12.22 8.63 -11.18
CA ALA A 73 13.25 7.69 -10.75
C ALA A 73 14.67 8.10 -11.19
N ARG A 74 14.85 8.45 -12.48
CA ARG A 74 16.15 8.87 -13.01
C ARG A 74 16.68 10.17 -12.41
N SER A 75 15.80 11.14 -12.16
CA SER A 75 16.20 12.44 -11.57
C SER A 75 16.52 12.29 -10.09
N VAL A 76 15.77 11.46 -9.38
CA VAL A 76 16.00 11.12 -7.97
C VAL A 76 17.34 10.39 -7.80
N ASP A 77 17.62 9.38 -8.64
CA ASP A 77 18.87 8.64 -8.62
C ASP A 77 20.09 9.55 -8.81
N ARG A 78 20.01 10.50 -9.74
CA ARG A 78 21.09 11.47 -10.00
C ARG A 78 21.27 12.50 -8.89
N ALA A 79 20.18 13.01 -8.31
CA ALA A 79 20.22 14.06 -7.31
C ALA A 79 20.64 13.52 -5.94
N GLY A 80 20.14 12.33 -5.58
CA GLY A 80 20.34 11.71 -4.27
C GLY A 80 19.77 12.53 -3.11
N ALA A 81 20.04 12.09 -1.89
CA ALA A 81 19.83 12.87 -0.70
C ALA A 81 21.09 13.70 -0.39
N ARG A 82 20.91 14.91 0.13
CA ARG A 82 22.01 15.82 0.49
C ARG A 82 21.92 16.16 1.97
N LEU A 83 23.08 16.26 2.61
CA LEU A 83 23.20 16.78 3.96
C LEU A 83 23.66 18.23 3.88
N GLU A 84 22.81 19.19 4.29
CA GLU A 84 23.10 20.60 4.28
C GLU A 84 22.77 21.20 5.65
N GLN A 85 23.75 21.84 6.27
CA GLN A 85 23.58 22.47 7.59
C GLN A 85 23.06 21.54 8.71
N GLY A 86 23.37 20.22 8.61
CA GLY A 86 22.91 19.23 9.59
C GLY A 86 21.53 18.64 9.30
N GLU A 87 20.88 19.05 8.23
CA GLU A 87 19.58 18.53 7.79
C GLU A 87 19.68 17.72 6.50
N VAL A 88 18.86 16.67 6.40
CA VAL A 88 18.78 15.83 5.19
C VAL A 88 17.72 16.38 4.23
N HIS A 89 18.16 16.72 3.02
CA HIS A 89 17.31 17.19 1.95
C HIS A 89 17.14 16.08 0.90
N TYR A 90 15.93 15.61 0.74
CA TYR A 90 15.58 14.63 -0.30
C TYR A 90 15.41 15.30 -1.67
N ALA A 91 15.68 14.55 -2.73
CA ALA A 91 15.32 14.95 -4.08
C ALA A 91 13.81 15.24 -4.19
N GLU A 92 13.44 16.17 -5.07
CA GLU A 92 12.05 16.62 -5.21
C GLU A 92 11.08 15.46 -5.53
N GLY A 93 11.47 14.54 -6.42
CA GLY A 93 10.65 13.36 -6.72
C GLY A 93 10.41 12.45 -5.52
N THR A 94 11.41 12.30 -4.62
CA THR A 94 11.24 11.57 -3.36
C THR A 94 10.24 12.27 -2.43
N ARG A 95 10.31 13.59 -2.30
CA ARG A 95 9.37 14.37 -1.49
C ARG A 95 7.95 14.24 -2.01
N GLN A 96 7.76 14.32 -3.34
CA GLN A 96 6.46 14.14 -3.97
C GLN A 96 5.89 12.74 -3.75
N ALA A 97 6.71 11.69 -3.91
CA ALA A 97 6.30 10.31 -3.66
C ALA A 97 5.86 10.11 -2.20
N LEU A 98 6.67 10.55 -1.23
CA LEU A 98 6.32 10.47 0.19
C LEU A 98 5.03 11.24 0.52
N HIS A 99 4.86 12.43 -0.07
CA HIS A 99 3.64 13.21 0.11
C HIS A 99 2.40 12.49 -0.43
N ARG A 100 2.49 11.90 -1.63
CA ARG A 100 1.40 11.13 -2.22
C ARG A 100 1.04 9.89 -1.39
N LEU A 101 2.04 9.15 -0.90
CA LEU A 101 1.82 8.00 -0.02
C LEU A 101 1.17 8.41 1.31
N SER A 102 1.59 9.54 1.88
CA SER A 102 0.99 10.08 3.10
C SER A 102 -0.46 10.52 2.89
N GLN A 103 -0.77 11.20 1.77
CA GLN A 103 -2.14 11.60 1.43
C GLN A 103 -3.09 10.42 1.20
N ALA A 104 -2.54 9.26 0.84
CA ALA A 104 -3.29 8.03 0.63
C ALA A 104 -3.37 7.14 1.89
N ASP A 105 -2.97 7.65 3.06
CA ASP A 105 -2.93 6.94 4.35
C ASP A 105 -2.06 5.66 4.35
N LEU A 106 -1.13 5.54 3.38
CA LEU A 106 -0.32 4.34 3.21
C LEU A 106 0.88 4.26 4.16
N MET A 107 1.28 5.37 4.79
CA MET A 107 2.43 5.40 5.70
C MET A 107 2.22 4.55 6.97
N GLY A 108 0.98 4.41 7.40
CA GLY A 108 0.59 3.59 8.55
C GLY A 108 -0.23 2.36 8.18
N SER A 109 -0.14 1.87 6.94
CA SER A 109 -1.05 0.86 6.41
C SER A 109 -1.14 -0.43 7.25
N THR A 110 -0.03 -0.86 7.88
CA THR A 110 0.00 -2.07 8.71
C THR A 110 -0.29 -1.82 10.19
N LEU A 111 -0.45 -0.58 10.61
CA LEU A 111 -0.79 -0.27 12.00
C LEU A 111 -2.25 -0.65 12.28
N PRO A 112 -2.57 -1.07 13.52
CA PRO A 112 -3.96 -1.28 13.93
C PRO A 112 -4.80 -0.01 13.77
N ARG A 113 -6.10 -0.19 13.52
CA ARG A 113 -7.07 0.92 13.38
C ARG A 113 -7.15 1.80 14.62
N ALA A 114 -6.96 1.24 15.80
CA ALA A 114 -6.91 2.00 17.05
C ALA A 114 -5.82 3.09 17.08
N TYR A 115 -4.80 2.96 16.23
CA TYR A 115 -3.72 3.95 16.08
C TYR A 115 -3.80 4.73 14.75
N GLY A 116 -4.94 4.68 14.07
CA GLY A 116 -5.18 5.38 12.81
C GLY A 116 -4.63 4.65 11.57
N GLY A 117 -4.23 3.39 11.69
CA GLY A 117 -3.77 2.57 10.57
C GLY A 117 -4.90 1.88 9.81
N LEU A 118 -4.55 1.20 8.73
CA LEU A 118 -5.50 0.46 7.90
C LEU A 118 -5.63 -1.01 8.30
N ASN A 119 -4.84 -1.48 9.27
CA ASN A 119 -4.78 -2.88 9.68
C ASN A 119 -4.47 -3.83 8.51
N CYS A 120 -3.69 -3.38 7.52
CA CYS A 120 -3.36 -4.14 6.33
C CYS A 120 -2.46 -5.33 6.66
N PRO A 121 -2.75 -6.55 6.16
CA PRO A 121 -1.90 -7.71 6.41
C PRO A 121 -0.52 -7.56 5.76
N LYS A 122 0.49 -8.15 6.39
CA LYS A 122 1.87 -8.10 5.90
C LYS A 122 2.04 -8.62 4.47
N THR A 123 1.22 -9.58 4.06
CA THR A 123 1.22 -10.11 2.69
C THR A 123 0.89 -9.02 1.68
N VAL A 124 -0.19 -8.25 1.93
CA VAL A 124 -0.59 -7.14 1.05
C VAL A 124 0.43 -5.99 1.11
N TYR A 125 0.97 -5.70 2.30
CA TYR A 125 2.05 -4.73 2.45
C TYR A 125 3.30 -5.12 1.64
N SER A 126 3.68 -6.42 1.63
CA SER A 126 4.82 -6.90 0.82
C SER A 126 4.57 -6.72 -0.68
N MET A 127 3.34 -6.97 -1.15
CA MET A 127 2.95 -6.69 -2.53
C MET A 127 3.05 -5.19 -2.85
N ALA A 128 2.61 -4.32 -1.93
CA ALA A 128 2.72 -2.88 -2.10
C ALA A 128 4.17 -2.40 -2.20
N ILE A 129 5.08 -2.94 -1.38
CA ILE A 129 6.52 -2.62 -1.45
C ILE A 129 7.18 -3.12 -2.75
N GLU A 130 6.72 -4.25 -3.29
CA GLU A 130 7.23 -4.75 -4.58
C GLU A 130 6.83 -3.84 -5.76
N ILE A 131 5.69 -3.14 -5.65
CA ILE A 131 5.17 -2.25 -6.69
C ILE A 131 5.94 -0.91 -6.72
N ILE A 132 6.38 -0.40 -5.57
CA ILE A 132 7.06 0.90 -5.43
C ILE A 132 8.57 0.77 -5.62
#